data_bcfaca3f8aaebec98218714667366ad8
#
_entry.id   bcfaca3f8aaebec98218714667366ad8
#
_cell.length_a   1.000
_cell.length_b   1.000
_cell.length_c   1.000
_cell.angle_alpha   90.00
_cell.angle_beta   90.00
_cell.angle_gamma   90.00
#
_symmetry.space_group_name_H-M   'P 1'
#
loop_
_entity.id
_entity.type
_entity.pdbx_description
1 polymer ?
#
loop_
_entity_poly.entity_id
_entity_poly.type
_entity_poly.pdbx_seq_one_letter_code
_entity_poly.pdbx_strand_id
1 'polypeptide(L)'
;TPGISDPGFMLVRACVARGVTVQCLPGATAFVPALVASGLPCERFTFEGFLPQKKGRATRLAALAEEPRTMIFYESPYRVVKTLTQFIEVFGAERHCSACREISKIHEESVRGTLSEVLDHFNDNEPRGEFVIVVEGYNTPKKKKKDKYNNTEHDEEE
;
A
#
# COMPACT_ATOMS: atom_id res chain seq x y z
N THR A 1 -14.03 -7.60 8.55
CA THR A 1 -13.82 -9.03 8.91
C THR A 1 -13.25 -9.11 10.31
N PRO A 2 -13.91 -9.81 11.27
CA PRO A 2 -13.40 -10.00 12.62
C PRO A 2 -11.97 -10.55 12.63
N GLY A 3 -11.11 -10.02 13.51
CA GLY A 3 -9.72 -10.42 13.64
C GLY A 3 -8.73 -9.76 12.66
N ILE A 4 -9.19 -9.08 11.61
CA ILE A 4 -8.35 -8.32 10.69
C ILE A 4 -8.42 -6.84 11.05
N SER A 5 -7.38 -6.32 11.69
CA SER A 5 -7.36 -4.99 12.35
C SER A 5 -8.52 -4.79 13.32
N ASP A 6 -8.96 -5.87 13.94
CA ASP A 6 -10.11 -5.95 14.83
C ASP A 6 -9.82 -6.97 15.93
N PRO A 7 -10.40 -6.87 17.13
CA PRO A 7 -10.22 -7.86 18.21
C PRO A 7 -10.61 -9.28 17.75
N GLY A 8 -9.94 -10.30 18.29
CA GLY A 8 -10.30 -11.70 18.01
C GLY A 8 -9.11 -12.67 18.02
N PHE A 9 -7.91 -12.19 17.72
CA PHE A 9 -6.74 -13.06 17.62
C PHE A 9 -6.50 -13.96 18.84
N MET A 10 -6.57 -13.40 20.04
CA MET A 10 -6.34 -14.16 21.29
C MET A 10 -7.40 -15.23 21.52
N LEU A 11 -8.65 -14.94 21.17
CA LEU A 11 -9.75 -15.92 21.26
C LEU A 11 -9.53 -17.08 20.29
N VAL A 12 -9.29 -16.76 19.00
CA VAL A 12 -9.01 -17.76 17.97
C VAL A 12 -7.82 -18.62 18.37
N ARG A 13 -6.73 -18.00 18.81
CA ARG A 13 -5.53 -18.71 19.27
C ARG A 13 -5.82 -19.66 20.44
N ALA A 14 -6.63 -19.22 21.41
CA ALA A 14 -7.02 -20.04 22.56
C ALA A 14 -7.92 -21.21 22.15
N CYS A 15 -8.83 -21.02 21.22
CA CYS A 15 -9.68 -22.07 20.66
C CYS A 15 -8.84 -23.13 19.94
N VAL A 16 -7.97 -22.73 19.04
CA VAL A 16 -7.08 -23.64 18.28
C VAL A 16 -6.19 -24.44 19.24
N ALA A 17 -5.60 -23.80 20.25
CA ALA A 17 -4.76 -24.47 21.25
C ALA A 17 -5.51 -25.53 22.09
N ARG A 18 -6.86 -25.44 22.15
CA ARG A 18 -7.72 -26.39 22.88
C ARG A 18 -8.47 -27.35 21.97
N GLY A 19 -8.16 -27.38 20.69
CA GLY A 19 -8.83 -28.25 19.70
C GLY A 19 -10.29 -27.85 19.42
N VAL A 20 -10.70 -26.63 19.80
CA VAL A 20 -12.04 -26.11 19.48
C VAL A 20 -12.05 -25.68 18.01
N THR A 21 -13.04 -26.14 17.27
CA THR A 21 -13.23 -25.77 15.86
C THR A 21 -13.49 -24.29 15.72
N VAL A 22 -12.69 -23.62 14.87
CA VAL A 22 -12.89 -22.22 14.49
C VAL A 22 -13.31 -22.16 13.04
N GLN A 23 -14.44 -21.53 12.76
CA GLN A 23 -14.95 -21.31 11.41
C GLN A 23 -14.93 -19.81 11.11
N CYS A 24 -14.18 -19.41 10.09
CA CYS A 24 -14.22 -18.06 9.55
C CYS A 24 -15.11 -18.05 8.30
N LEU A 25 -16.23 -17.35 8.37
CA LEU A 25 -17.11 -17.20 7.22
C LEU A 25 -16.54 -16.17 6.23
N PRO A 26 -16.63 -16.40 4.91
CA PRO A 26 -16.31 -15.38 3.92
C PRO A 26 -17.13 -14.11 4.16
N GLY A 27 -16.46 -12.97 4.09
CA GLY A 27 -17.12 -11.69 4.35
C GLY A 27 -16.34 -10.50 3.76
N ALA A 28 -16.96 -9.34 3.78
CA ALA A 28 -16.38 -8.11 3.27
C ALA A 28 -15.14 -7.70 4.08
N THR A 29 -14.11 -7.24 3.37
CA THR A 29 -12.94 -6.56 3.92
C THR A 29 -12.68 -5.30 3.11
N ALA A 30 -12.34 -4.19 3.74
CA ALA A 30 -12.11 -2.94 3.02
C ALA A 30 -10.81 -2.96 2.18
N PHE A 31 -9.78 -3.65 2.63
CA PHE A 31 -8.48 -3.66 1.94
C PHE A 31 -8.51 -4.39 0.59
N VAL A 32 -9.34 -5.41 0.42
CA VAL A 32 -9.42 -6.17 -0.84
C VAL A 32 -9.95 -5.31 -1.98
N PRO A 33 -11.15 -4.68 -1.89
CA PRO A 33 -11.62 -3.79 -2.94
C PRO A 33 -10.71 -2.58 -3.15
N ALA A 34 -10.09 -2.02 -2.10
CA ALA A 34 -9.10 -0.95 -2.25
C ALA A 34 -7.91 -1.38 -3.10
N LEU A 35 -7.35 -2.57 -2.82
CA LEU A 35 -6.23 -3.12 -3.60
C LEU A 35 -6.62 -3.32 -5.07
N VAL A 36 -7.75 -3.97 -5.32
CA VAL A 36 -8.22 -4.24 -6.69
C VAL A 36 -8.50 -2.93 -7.44
N ALA A 37 -9.14 -1.96 -6.78
CA ALA A 37 -9.46 -0.68 -7.39
C ALA A 37 -8.25 0.26 -7.51
N SER A 38 -7.12 -0.01 -6.85
CA SER A 38 -5.94 0.84 -6.91
C SER A 38 -5.28 0.90 -8.29
N GLY A 39 -5.39 -0.18 -9.08
CA GLY A 39 -4.68 -0.35 -10.34
C GLY A 39 -3.20 -0.72 -10.17
N LEU A 40 -2.74 -0.96 -8.93
CA LEU A 40 -1.39 -1.41 -8.62
C LEU A 40 -1.29 -2.94 -8.67
N PRO A 41 -0.09 -3.53 -8.79
CA PRO A 41 0.09 -4.99 -8.78
C PRO A 41 -0.56 -5.63 -7.55
N CYS A 42 -1.41 -6.64 -7.76
CA CYS A 42 -2.19 -7.26 -6.69
C CYS A 42 -1.89 -8.74 -6.46
N GLU A 43 -0.99 -9.36 -7.25
CA GLU A 43 -0.61 -10.77 -7.08
C GLU A 43 0.15 -11.02 -5.78
N ARG A 44 0.95 -10.02 -5.36
CA ARG A 44 1.73 -10.06 -4.12
C ARG A 44 1.60 -8.72 -3.41
N PHE A 45 1.12 -8.75 -2.19
CA PHE A 45 0.95 -7.57 -1.36
C PHE A 45 1.28 -7.87 0.11
N THR A 46 1.46 -6.83 0.88
CA THR A 46 1.55 -6.90 2.34
C THR A 46 0.48 -6.02 2.96
N PHE A 47 -0.23 -6.57 3.94
CA PHE A 47 -1.22 -5.84 4.71
C PHE A 47 -0.58 -5.35 6.01
N GLU A 48 -0.37 -4.06 6.10
CA GLU A 48 0.28 -3.39 7.22
C GLU A 48 -0.71 -2.91 8.29
N GLY A 49 -2.00 -2.81 7.93
CA GLY A 49 -3.04 -2.30 8.81
C GLY A 49 -2.74 -0.88 9.28
N PHE A 50 -3.03 -0.58 10.54
CA PHE A 50 -2.71 0.72 11.13
C PHE A 50 -1.26 0.78 11.58
N LEU A 51 -0.51 1.75 11.06
CA LEU A 51 0.86 2.01 11.54
C LEU A 51 0.85 2.45 13.01
N PRO A 52 1.91 2.11 13.79
CA PRO A 52 2.06 2.60 15.14
C PRO A 52 1.91 4.12 15.20
N GLN A 53 1.23 4.64 16.23
CA GLN A 53 0.96 6.08 16.32
C GLN A 53 2.19 6.91 16.70
N LYS A 54 3.07 6.36 17.54
CA LYS A 54 4.28 7.03 18.07
C LYS A 54 5.48 6.10 18.03
N LYS A 55 5.73 5.33 19.11
CA LYS A 55 6.88 4.45 19.23
C LYS A 55 6.85 3.34 18.18
N GLY A 56 7.95 3.15 17.48
CA GLY A 56 8.10 2.12 16.44
C GLY A 56 7.62 2.54 15.03
N ARG A 57 6.95 3.69 14.88
CA ARG A 57 6.45 4.12 13.56
C ARG A 57 7.57 4.38 12.56
N ALA A 58 8.58 5.16 12.93
CA ALA A 58 9.72 5.44 12.06
C ALA A 58 10.49 4.16 11.69
N THR A 59 10.71 3.27 12.65
CA THR A 59 11.36 1.97 12.42
C THR A 59 10.55 1.11 11.44
N ARG A 60 9.21 1.08 11.59
CA ARG A 60 8.36 0.32 10.66
C ARG A 60 8.40 0.90 9.25
N LEU A 61 8.29 2.22 9.10
CA LEU A 61 8.38 2.89 7.81
C LEU A 61 9.74 2.63 7.14
N ALA A 62 10.84 2.77 7.88
CA ALA A 62 12.17 2.48 7.35
C ALA A 62 12.31 1.02 6.87
N ALA A 63 11.74 0.07 7.59
CA ALA A 63 11.73 -1.35 7.19
C ALA A 63 10.92 -1.61 5.92
N LEU A 64 9.98 -0.73 5.56
CA LEU A 64 9.15 -0.83 4.37
C LEU A 64 9.70 -0.05 3.16
N ALA A 65 10.80 0.69 3.32
CA ALA A 65 11.36 1.54 2.26
C ALA A 65 11.66 0.78 0.97
N GLU A 66 12.16 -0.44 1.10
CA GLU A 66 12.53 -1.33 -0.01
C GLU A 66 11.58 -2.54 -0.16
N GLU A 67 10.38 -2.48 0.41
CA GLU A 67 9.38 -3.54 0.25
C GLU A 67 8.95 -3.65 -1.22
N PRO A 68 9.23 -4.78 -1.91
CA PRO A 68 8.94 -4.90 -3.34
C PRO A 68 7.47 -5.19 -3.65
N ARG A 69 6.67 -5.56 -2.66
CA ARG A 69 5.25 -5.87 -2.82
C ARG A 69 4.42 -4.62 -2.62
N THR A 70 3.24 -4.59 -3.22
CA THR A 70 2.23 -3.57 -2.92
C THR A 70 1.88 -3.59 -1.43
N MET A 71 1.89 -2.43 -0.80
CA MET A 71 1.65 -2.26 0.64
C MET A 71 0.26 -1.67 0.88
N ILE A 72 -0.46 -2.17 1.88
CA ILE A 72 -1.82 -1.72 2.19
C ILE A 72 -1.88 -1.27 3.65
N PHE A 73 -2.34 -0.04 3.85
CA PHE A 73 -2.46 0.60 5.15
C PHE A 73 -3.89 1.01 5.43
N TYR A 74 -4.33 0.87 6.68
CA TYR A 74 -5.50 1.57 7.19
C TYR A 74 -5.07 2.88 7.83
N GLU A 75 -5.83 3.94 7.63
CA GLU A 75 -5.53 5.21 8.27
C GLU A 75 -6.79 5.98 8.68
N SER A 76 -6.66 6.73 9.75
CA SER A 76 -7.68 7.66 10.23
C SER A 76 -7.64 8.94 9.40
N PRO A 77 -8.80 9.58 9.10
CA PRO A 77 -8.84 10.84 8.36
C PRO A 77 -7.96 11.92 8.98
N TYR A 78 -7.88 11.96 10.30
CA TYR A 78 -7.05 12.94 11.03
C TYR A 78 -5.53 12.76 10.84
N ARG A 79 -5.10 11.68 10.20
CA ARG A 79 -3.68 11.36 10.01
C ARG A 79 -3.28 11.15 8.56
N VAL A 80 -4.22 11.15 7.63
CA VAL A 80 -3.96 10.89 6.20
C VAL A 80 -2.85 11.80 5.67
N VAL A 81 -3.01 13.13 5.81
CA VAL A 81 -2.03 14.12 5.34
C VAL A 81 -0.64 13.86 5.96
N LYS A 82 -0.58 13.71 7.28
CA LYS A 82 0.68 13.41 7.98
C LYS A 82 1.31 12.09 7.52
N THR A 83 0.49 11.06 7.28
CA THR A 83 0.97 9.74 6.85
C THR A 83 1.50 9.79 5.43
N LEU A 84 0.81 10.48 4.51
CA LEU A 84 1.28 10.70 3.14
C LEU A 84 2.59 11.50 3.11
N THR A 85 2.72 12.55 3.93
CA THR A 85 3.99 13.29 4.08
C THR A 85 5.14 12.36 4.50
N GLN A 86 4.91 11.51 5.50
CA GLN A 86 5.93 10.54 5.93
C GLN A 86 6.23 9.46 4.88
N PHE A 87 5.23 9.07 4.08
CA PHE A 87 5.45 8.16 2.96
C PHE A 87 6.34 8.81 1.88
N ILE A 88 6.14 10.10 1.59
CA ILE A 88 7.01 10.84 0.66
C ILE A 88 8.46 10.87 1.18
N GLU A 89 8.67 11.14 2.46
CA GLU A 89 10.00 11.17 3.08
C GLU A 89 10.73 9.82 2.98
N VAL A 90 10.00 8.70 3.08
CA VAL A 90 10.59 7.35 3.14
C VAL A 90 10.57 6.64 1.80
N PHE A 91 9.49 6.76 1.03
CA PHE A 91 9.28 6.00 -0.21
C PHE A 91 9.58 6.83 -1.46
N GLY A 92 9.66 8.17 -1.34
CA GLY A 92 9.84 9.12 -2.44
C GLY A 92 8.51 9.63 -3.00
N ALA A 93 8.52 10.90 -3.44
CA ALA A 93 7.34 11.64 -3.90
C ALA A 93 6.66 10.99 -5.12
N GLU A 94 7.45 10.41 -6.01
CA GLU A 94 7.00 9.79 -7.27
C GLU A 94 6.46 8.36 -7.12
N ARG A 95 6.46 7.79 -5.91
CA ARG A 95 5.92 6.47 -5.67
C ARG A 95 4.41 6.49 -5.87
N HIS A 96 3.88 5.59 -6.72
CA HIS A 96 2.46 5.53 -6.97
C HIS A 96 1.66 5.03 -5.78
N CYS A 97 0.50 5.60 -5.59
CA CYS A 97 -0.43 5.17 -4.54
C CYS A 97 -1.89 5.39 -4.94
N SER A 98 -2.77 4.81 -4.15
CA SER A 98 -4.21 5.04 -4.18
C SER A 98 -4.73 5.21 -2.76
N ALA A 99 -5.39 6.32 -2.47
CA ALA A 99 -6.09 6.54 -1.22
C ALA A 99 -7.60 6.37 -1.45
N CYS A 100 -8.16 5.28 -0.91
CA CYS A 100 -9.58 4.96 -1.00
C CYS A 100 -10.25 5.32 0.31
N ARG A 101 -11.36 6.06 0.26
CA ARG A 101 -12.16 6.37 1.45
C ARG A 101 -13.58 5.89 1.31
N GLU A 102 -14.21 5.59 2.45
CA GLU A 102 -15.64 5.26 2.57
C GLU A 102 -16.11 4.17 1.57
N ILE A 103 -15.27 3.15 1.35
CA ILE A 103 -15.54 2.05 0.41
C ILE A 103 -16.90 1.42 0.69
N SER A 104 -17.70 1.22 -0.36
CA SER A 104 -19.07 0.71 -0.34
C SER A 104 -20.09 1.62 0.37
N LYS A 105 -19.74 2.89 0.62
CA LYS A 105 -20.64 3.89 1.22
C LYS A 105 -20.93 5.00 0.21
N ILE A 106 -21.91 5.87 0.56
CA ILE A 106 -22.41 6.94 -0.35
C ILE A 106 -21.34 7.98 -0.73
N HIS A 107 -20.29 8.11 0.10
CA HIS A 107 -19.18 9.05 -0.12
C HIS A 107 -17.88 8.32 -0.50
N GLU A 108 -18.00 7.17 -1.17
CA GLU A 108 -16.84 6.46 -1.68
C GLU A 108 -16.05 7.31 -2.65
N GLU A 109 -14.75 7.37 -2.45
CA GLU A 109 -13.83 8.07 -3.34
C GLU A 109 -12.49 7.32 -3.39
N SER A 110 -11.85 7.34 -4.56
CA SER A 110 -10.51 6.79 -4.75
C SER A 110 -9.64 7.79 -5.50
N VAL A 111 -8.67 8.37 -4.80
CA VAL A 111 -7.68 9.30 -5.35
C VAL A 111 -6.41 8.52 -5.69
N ARG A 112 -6.00 8.55 -6.95
CA ARG A 112 -4.85 7.80 -7.48
C ARG A 112 -3.82 8.74 -8.08
N GLY A 113 -2.56 8.40 -7.99
CA GLY A 113 -1.45 9.16 -8.55
C GLY A 113 -0.15 8.86 -7.82
N THR A 114 0.81 9.76 -7.91
CA THR A 114 1.99 9.76 -7.06
C THR A 114 1.64 10.15 -5.63
N LEU A 115 2.50 9.80 -4.67
CA LEU A 115 2.32 10.23 -3.28
C LEU A 115 2.20 11.75 -3.15
N SER A 116 2.92 12.51 -3.99
CA SER A 116 2.84 13.97 -4.03
C SER A 116 1.47 14.44 -4.49
N GLU A 117 0.97 13.94 -5.63
CA GLU A 117 -0.34 14.33 -6.17
C GLU A 117 -1.48 14.00 -5.21
N VAL A 118 -1.43 12.83 -4.57
CA VAL A 118 -2.44 12.41 -3.60
C VAL A 118 -2.36 13.24 -2.32
N LEU A 119 -1.16 13.63 -1.88
CA LEU A 119 -0.99 14.56 -0.76
C LEU A 119 -1.57 15.93 -1.07
N ASP A 120 -1.30 16.47 -2.25
CA ASP A 120 -1.81 17.79 -2.69
C ASP A 120 -3.34 17.79 -2.71
N HIS A 121 -3.96 16.71 -3.25
CA HIS A 121 -5.41 16.57 -3.21
C HIS A 121 -5.98 16.69 -1.79
N PHE A 122 -5.36 16.04 -0.80
CA PHE A 122 -5.85 16.05 0.59
C PHE A 122 -5.40 17.26 1.41
N ASN A 123 -4.47 18.07 0.90
CA ASN A 123 -4.22 19.40 1.43
C ASN A 123 -5.34 20.39 1.04
N ASP A 124 -5.87 20.22 -0.17
CA ASP A 124 -6.96 21.07 -0.69
C ASP A 124 -8.35 20.58 -0.24
N ASN A 125 -8.48 19.29 0.02
CA ASN A 125 -9.74 18.64 0.39
C ASN A 125 -9.59 17.91 1.73
N GLU A 126 -10.22 18.42 2.79
CA GLU A 126 -10.14 17.84 4.13
C GLU A 126 -10.49 16.34 4.14
N PRO A 127 -9.59 15.44 4.58
CA PRO A 127 -9.88 14.00 4.66
C PRO A 127 -11.03 13.71 5.63
N ARG A 128 -12.03 12.91 5.19
CA ARG A 128 -13.17 12.50 6.00
C ARG A 128 -13.46 11.01 5.80
N GLY A 129 -13.97 10.36 6.84
CA GLY A 129 -14.33 8.95 6.80
C GLY A 129 -13.15 8.01 7.04
N GLU A 130 -13.29 6.76 6.64
CA GLU A 130 -12.30 5.70 6.86
C GLU A 130 -11.46 5.50 5.59
N PHE A 131 -10.15 5.39 5.75
CA PHE A 131 -9.21 5.31 4.65
C PHE A 131 -8.49 3.98 4.55
N VAL A 132 -8.31 3.53 3.31
CA VAL A 132 -7.35 2.50 2.92
C VAL A 132 -6.36 3.15 1.95
N ILE A 133 -5.08 3.14 2.29
CA ILE A 133 -4.01 3.65 1.43
C ILE A 133 -3.24 2.46 0.87
N VAL A 134 -3.19 2.36 -0.45
CA VAL A 134 -2.44 1.34 -1.18
C VAL A 134 -1.24 2.02 -1.82
N VAL A 135 -0.03 1.51 -1.56
CA VAL A 135 1.22 2.09 -2.06
C VAL A 135 1.96 1.05 -2.89
N GLU A 136 2.45 1.45 -4.04
CA GLU A 136 3.26 0.59 -4.92
C GLU A 136 4.52 0.11 -4.20
N GLY A 137 4.91 -1.14 -4.46
CA GLY A 137 6.16 -1.72 -3.98
C GLY A 137 7.40 -1.00 -4.54
N TYR A 138 8.53 -1.20 -3.88
CA TYR A 138 9.81 -0.66 -4.37
C TYR A 138 10.23 -1.36 -5.66
N ASN A 139 10.38 -0.59 -6.72
CA ASN A 139 10.92 -1.06 -7.99
C ASN A 139 12.40 -0.65 -8.09
N THR A 140 13.31 -1.62 -7.98
CA THR A 140 14.73 -1.34 -8.24
C THR A 140 14.87 -0.84 -9.68
N PRO A 141 15.51 0.33 -9.92
CA PRO A 141 15.72 0.83 -11.27
C PRO A 141 16.45 -0.23 -12.10
N LYS A 142 15.80 -0.74 -13.15
CA LYS A 142 16.46 -1.68 -14.07
C LYS A 142 17.67 -0.95 -14.65
N LYS A 143 18.90 -1.44 -14.39
CA LYS A 143 20.11 -0.98 -15.10
C LYS A 143 19.80 -1.07 -16.59
N LYS A 144 19.82 0.06 -17.32
CA LYS A 144 19.71 0.07 -18.78
C LYS A 144 20.76 -0.91 -19.29
N LYS A 145 20.34 -2.00 -19.93
CA LYS A 145 21.26 -2.86 -20.70
C LYS A 145 21.88 -1.94 -21.73
N LYS A 146 23.21 -1.74 -21.68
CA LYS A 146 23.94 -1.13 -22.78
C LYS A 146 23.69 -2.03 -23.99
N ASP A 147 23.04 -1.49 -25.01
CA ASP A 147 22.92 -2.16 -26.30
C ASP A 147 24.30 -2.48 -26.83
N LYS A 148 24.60 -3.76 -26.85
CA LYS A 148 25.89 -4.33 -27.34
C LYS A 148 25.82 -4.67 -28.82
N TYR A 149 25.05 -3.89 -29.59
CA TYR A 149 24.95 -4.07 -31.03
C TYR A 149 25.04 -2.71 -31.71
N ASN A 150 26.26 -2.22 -31.91
CA ASN A 150 26.65 -1.36 -33.01
C ASN A 150 28.16 -1.44 -33.13
N ASN A 151 28.61 -2.38 -33.95
CA ASN A 151 29.84 -2.31 -34.77
C ASN A 151 29.90 -3.59 -35.61
N THR A 152 29.26 -3.55 -36.75
CA THR A 152 29.70 -4.26 -37.94
C THR A 152 29.73 -3.20 -39.01
N GLU A 153 30.87 -2.50 -39.09
CA GLU A 153 31.24 -1.76 -40.28
C GLU A 153 31.45 -2.76 -41.41
N HIS A 154 30.74 -2.53 -42.49
CA HIS A 154 31.02 -3.15 -43.78
C HIS A 154 32.33 -2.58 -44.32
N ASP A 155 33.36 -3.39 -44.39
CA ASP A 155 34.41 -3.21 -45.37
C ASP A 155 34.06 -4.04 -46.60
N GLU A 156 33.48 -3.37 -47.61
CA GLU A 156 33.49 -3.81 -48.99
C GLU A 156 34.69 -3.11 -49.64
N GLU A 157 35.69 -3.86 -49.97
CA GLU A 157 36.67 -3.49 -51.01
C GLU A 157 36.96 -4.67 -51.91
N GLU A 158 36.72 -4.40 -53.24
CA GLU A 158 37.21 -5.03 -54.47
C GLU A 158 36.81 -6.47 -54.80
#